data_1d68eb93e7ed540d070364e5a7710352
#
_entry.id   1d68eb93e7ed540d070364e5a7710352
#
_cell.length_a   1.000
_cell.length_b   1.000
_cell.length_c   1.000
_cell.angle_alpha   90.00
_cell.angle_beta   90.00
_cell.angle_gamma   90.00
#
_symmetry.space_group_name_H-M   'P 1'
#
loop_
_entity.id
_entity.type
_entity.pdbx_description
1 polymer ?
#
loop_
_entity_poly.entity_id
_entity_poly.type
_entity_poly.pdbx_seq_one_letter_code
_entity_poly.pdbx_strand_id
1 'polypeptide(L)'
;MLQAEPNTTFYHASSAYELRNFAQTKRYQVDEIISHMVELDSPCRREVESFIAAVFKQVYGAEVSHFMPQLVALRDASGILMAAFGLHNAALGDLFLEQYLDEPIEQLLSRQLEREISRAEITYFGNLAVANPRNAGVLIAHVIQHSLNMNLPWGVATAHHSLQNGLIKGGVDLFPLAMANPERLSPEERAKWGSYYKHTPQIVAIRGVADPV
;
A
#
# COMPACT_ATOMS: atom_id res chain seq x y z
N MET A 1 -13.78 -4.19 -37.13
CA MET A 1 -13.26 -3.53 -35.92
C MET A 1 -13.69 -4.36 -34.72
N LEU A 2 -12.81 -5.23 -34.26
CA LEU A 2 -13.04 -6.08 -33.09
C LEU A 2 -12.52 -5.30 -31.87
N GLN A 3 -13.43 -4.89 -30.98
CA GLN A 3 -13.10 -4.35 -29.69
C GLN A 3 -12.56 -5.51 -28.83
N ALA A 4 -11.32 -5.37 -28.36
CA ALA A 4 -10.74 -6.28 -27.39
C ALA A 4 -11.37 -6.00 -26.02
N GLU A 5 -12.18 -6.94 -25.54
CA GLU A 5 -12.65 -6.98 -24.16
C GLU A 5 -11.44 -7.09 -23.22
N PRO A 6 -11.38 -6.32 -22.13
CA PRO A 6 -10.32 -6.51 -21.13
C PRO A 6 -10.57 -7.84 -20.42
N ASN A 7 -9.67 -8.78 -20.62
CA ASN A 7 -9.68 -10.09 -19.98
C ASN A 7 -9.33 -9.91 -18.50
N THR A 8 -10.34 -9.67 -17.67
CA THR A 8 -10.20 -9.57 -16.21
C THR A 8 -10.09 -10.97 -15.66
N THR A 9 -8.87 -11.49 -15.56
CA THR A 9 -8.61 -12.77 -14.90
C THR A 9 -8.74 -12.56 -13.39
N PHE A 10 -9.85 -12.97 -12.82
CA PHE A 10 -10.05 -13.00 -11.37
C PHE A 10 -9.19 -14.12 -10.77
N TYR A 11 -8.20 -13.77 -9.98
CA TYR A 11 -7.49 -14.71 -9.13
C TYR A 11 -8.31 -14.94 -7.86
N HIS A 12 -8.93 -16.12 -7.73
CA HIS A 12 -9.69 -16.50 -6.54
C HIS A 12 -8.77 -16.68 -5.33
N ALA A 13 -9.13 -16.02 -4.25
CA ALA A 13 -8.39 -16.04 -3.00
C ALA A 13 -8.58 -17.31 -2.21
N SER A 14 -7.52 -17.63 -1.62
CA SER A 14 -7.41 -18.44 -0.44
C SER A 14 -8.10 -17.77 0.76
N SER A 15 -8.74 -18.57 1.61
CA SER A 15 -9.52 -18.09 2.75
C SER A 15 -8.70 -17.22 3.72
N ALA A 16 -9.36 -16.43 4.57
CA ALA A 16 -8.73 -15.65 5.67
C ALA A 16 -7.78 -16.49 6.55
N TYR A 17 -7.97 -17.81 6.57
CA TYR A 17 -7.10 -18.80 7.21
C TYR A 17 -5.72 -18.90 6.52
N GLU A 18 -5.66 -18.87 5.18
CA GLU A 18 -4.40 -18.96 4.43
C GLU A 18 -3.60 -17.64 4.50
N LEU A 19 -4.28 -16.48 4.52
CA LEU A 19 -3.66 -15.18 4.77
C LEU A 19 -2.99 -15.13 6.15
N ARG A 20 -3.67 -15.64 7.18
CA ARG A 20 -3.10 -15.75 8.54
C ARG A 20 -1.90 -16.69 8.57
N ASN A 21 -1.97 -17.80 7.84
CA ASN A 21 -0.88 -18.77 7.77
C ASN A 21 0.33 -18.25 6.97
N PHE A 22 0.12 -17.39 5.96
CA PHE A 22 1.24 -16.78 5.24
C PHE A 22 2.04 -15.83 6.16
N ALA A 23 1.38 -15.02 6.96
CA ALA A 23 2.03 -14.18 7.97
C ALA A 23 2.81 -15.03 9.01
N GLN A 24 2.36 -16.26 9.26
CA GLN A 24 2.98 -17.19 10.21
C GLN A 24 4.02 -18.14 9.59
N THR A 25 3.90 -18.54 8.33
CA THR A 25 4.72 -19.60 7.71
C THR A 25 5.97 -19.11 6.99
N LYS A 26 6.08 -17.87 6.55
CA LYS A 26 7.40 -17.34 6.23
C LYS A 26 8.12 -17.09 7.56
N ARG A 27 8.92 -18.05 8.00
CA ARG A 27 9.99 -17.93 9.00
C ARG A 27 11.05 -16.90 8.55
N TYR A 28 10.67 -15.68 8.33
CA TYR A 28 11.49 -14.58 8.81
C TYR A 28 11.28 -14.59 10.32
N GLN A 29 12.32 -14.39 11.10
CA GLN A 29 12.22 -14.24 12.56
C GLN A 29 11.34 -13.00 12.84
N VAL A 30 10.01 -13.14 12.59
CA VAL A 30 8.99 -12.11 12.86
C VAL A 30 8.91 -11.87 14.38
N ASP A 31 9.36 -12.83 15.15
CA ASP A 31 9.38 -12.77 16.63
C ASP A 31 10.32 -11.69 17.20
N GLU A 32 11.17 -11.10 16.37
CA GLU A 32 12.11 -10.03 16.77
C GLU A 32 11.76 -8.66 16.19
N ILE A 33 10.65 -8.52 15.42
CA ILE A 33 10.26 -7.23 14.84
C ILE A 33 9.11 -6.61 15.60
N ILE A 34 9.37 -5.43 16.17
CA ILE A 34 8.41 -4.63 16.90
C ILE A 34 7.77 -3.63 15.92
N SER A 35 6.45 -3.70 15.78
CA SER A 35 5.68 -2.71 15.04
C SER A 35 4.99 -1.76 16.00
N HIS A 36 4.98 -0.47 15.69
CA HIS A 36 4.21 0.52 16.44
C HIS A 36 3.65 1.59 15.53
N MET A 37 2.46 2.07 15.90
CA MET A 37 1.78 3.19 15.24
C MET A 37 2.49 4.50 15.59
N VAL A 38 2.63 5.38 14.60
CA VAL A 38 3.27 6.68 14.72
C VAL A 38 2.28 7.74 14.22
N GLU A 39 1.65 8.43 15.15
CA GLU A 39 0.72 9.52 14.89
C GLU A 39 1.48 10.83 14.60
N LEU A 40 0.75 11.88 14.21
CA LEU A 40 1.35 13.18 13.84
C LEU A 40 2.15 13.83 14.97
N ASP A 41 1.73 13.65 16.22
CA ASP A 41 2.35 14.18 17.43
C ASP A 41 3.37 13.25 18.10
N SER A 42 3.57 12.05 17.53
CA SER A 42 4.50 11.06 18.09
C SER A 42 5.94 11.59 18.10
N PRO A 43 6.69 11.45 19.19
CA PRO A 43 8.07 11.92 19.30
C PRO A 43 9.01 11.41 18.21
N CYS A 44 8.78 10.17 17.74
CA CYS A 44 9.57 9.53 16.67
C CYS A 44 9.06 9.85 15.25
N ARG A 45 8.04 10.70 15.09
CA ARG A 45 7.43 10.99 13.79
C ARG A 45 8.46 11.46 12.76
N ARG A 46 9.28 12.43 13.11
CA ARG A 46 10.33 12.98 12.23
C ARG A 46 11.38 11.95 11.82
N GLU A 47 11.74 11.04 12.74
CA GLU A 47 12.67 9.95 12.43
C GLU A 47 12.11 9.05 11.32
N VAL A 48 10.84 8.64 11.46
CA VAL A 48 10.17 7.75 10.51
C VAL A 48 9.96 8.43 9.15
N GLU A 49 9.55 9.69 9.12
CA GLU A 49 9.45 10.48 7.88
C GLU A 49 10.81 10.62 7.18
N SER A 50 11.86 10.93 7.93
CA SER A 50 13.22 11.03 7.38
C SER A 50 13.72 9.70 6.82
N PHE A 51 13.40 8.60 7.48
CA PHE A 51 13.69 7.25 6.99
C PHE A 51 12.99 6.97 5.66
N ILE A 52 11.68 7.23 5.56
CA ILE A 52 10.90 7.05 4.33
C ILE A 52 11.50 7.90 3.21
N ALA A 53 11.75 9.19 3.47
CA ALA A 53 12.34 10.10 2.49
C ALA A 53 13.72 9.62 2.00
N ALA A 54 14.57 9.15 2.92
CA ALA A 54 15.90 8.63 2.58
C ALA A 54 15.82 7.39 1.69
N VAL A 55 14.92 6.44 1.99
CA VAL A 55 14.70 5.24 1.17
C VAL A 55 14.22 5.61 -0.23
N PHE A 56 13.23 6.49 -0.35
CA PHE A 56 12.73 6.95 -1.66
C PHE A 56 13.79 7.69 -2.46
N LYS A 57 14.59 8.54 -1.79
CA LYS A 57 15.73 9.24 -2.43
C LYS A 57 16.77 8.26 -2.95
N GLN A 58 17.11 7.27 -2.14
CA GLN A 58 18.10 6.25 -2.51
C GLN A 58 17.64 5.37 -3.67
N VAL A 59 16.36 4.93 -3.66
CA VAL A 59 15.83 3.95 -4.62
C VAL A 59 15.41 4.61 -5.92
N TYR A 60 14.76 5.78 -5.84
CA TYR A 60 14.12 6.43 -7.00
C TYR A 60 14.72 7.80 -7.34
N GLY A 61 15.58 8.36 -6.50
CA GLY A 61 15.97 9.76 -6.58
C GLY A 61 14.82 10.71 -6.21
N ALA A 62 13.76 10.21 -5.58
CA ALA A 62 12.56 10.95 -5.29
C ALA A 62 12.70 11.85 -4.05
N GLU A 63 11.97 12.97 -4.05
CA GLU A 63 11.91 13.93 -2.94
C GLU A 63 10.52 13.90 -2.29
N VAL A 64 10.32 12.90 -1.42
CA VAL A 64 9.05 12.74 -0.70
C VAL A 64 8.93 13.79 0.39
N SER A 65 7.86 14.59 0.32
CA SER A 65 7.52 15.62 1.32
C SER A 65 6.12 15.47 1.90
N HIS A 66 5.33 14.53 1.38
CA HIS A 66 3.99 14.23 1.87
C HIS A 66 3.98 12.84 2.50
N PHE A 67 3.59 12.79 3.76
CA PHE A 67 3.51 11.57 4.53
C PHE A 67 2.07 11.31 4.96
N MET A 68 1.69 10.03 5.03
CA MET A 68 0.38 9.63 5.49
C MET A 68 0.14 10.12 6.92
N PRO A 69 -1.14 10.40 7.29
CA PRO A 69 -1.48 10.85 8.65
C PRO A 69 -0.99 9.89 9.73
N GLN A 70 -1.15 8.60 9.49
CA GLN A 70 -0.64 7.53 10.35
C GLN A 70 0.51 6.80 9.66
N LEU A 71 1.59 6.56 10.39
CA LEU A 71 2.71 5.72 9.94
C LEU A 71 2.83 4.51 10.86
N VAL A 72 3.34 3.42 10.32
CA VAL A 72 3.75 2.25 11.09
C VAL A 72 5.25 2.08 10.94
N ALA A 73 5.96 2.05 12.05
CA ALA A 73 7.38 1.80 12.11
C ALA A 73 7.65 0.35 12.50
N LEU A 74 8.55 -0.30 11.76
CA LEU A 74 9.00 -1.67 12.02
C LEU A 74 10.45 -1.63 12.46
N ARG A 75 10.71 -2.03 13.70
CA ARG A 75 12.05 -2.02 14.31
C ARG A 75 12.49 -3.45 14.65
N ASP A 76 13.79 -3.67 14.57
CA ASP A 76 14.37 -4.89 15.11
C ASP A 76 14.46 -4.86 16.65
N ALA A 77 14.90 -5.95 17.26
CA ALA A 77 15.05 -6.08 18.69
C ALA A 77 16.03 -5.08 19.32
N SER A 78 16.93 -4.49 18.53
CA SER A 78 17.85 -3.43 18.98
C SER A 78 17.25 -2.02 18.86
N GLY A 79 16.02 -1.91 18.33
CA GLY A 79 15.32 -0.64 18.11
C GLY A 79 15.64 0.06 16.78
N ILE A 80 16.44 -0.56 15.91
CA ILE A 80 16.79 0.01 14.60
C ILE A 80 15.59 -0.04 13.67
N LEU A 81 15.27 1.09 13.04
CA LEU A 81 14.17 1.20 12.07
C LEU A 81 14.54 0.47 10.77
N MET A 82 13.80 -0.60 10.47
CA MET A 82 14.05 -1.48 9.33
C MET A 82 13.12 -1.19 8.15
N ALA A 83 11.88 -0.86 8.45
CA ALA A 83 10.86 -0.55 7.45
C ALA A 83 9.79 0.37 8.03
N ALA A 84 9.03 1.01 7.15
CA ALA A 84 7.88 1.81 7.53
C ALA A 84 6.84 1.78 6.40
N PHE A 85 5.58 2.02 6.77
CA PHE A 85 4.50 2.27 5.82
C PHE A 85 3.50 3.25 6.40
N GLY A 86 2.68 3.85 5.55
CA GLY A 86 1.67 4.82 5.96
C GLY A 86 0.26 4.36 5.65
N LEU A 87 -0.69 4.92 6.40
CA LEU A 87 -2.12 4.65 6.34
C LEU A 87 -2.90 5.95 6.29
N HIS A 88 -3.92 5.98 5.45
CA HIS A 88 -4.88 7.08 5.38
C HIS A 88 -6.27 6.51 5.07
N ASN A 89 -7.21 6.59 6.02
CA ASN A 89 -8.60 6.24 5.73
C ASN A 89 -9.23 7.30 4.83
N ALA A 90 -9.86 6.87 3.73
CA ALA A 90 -10.41 7.80 2.73
C ALA A 90 -11.53 8.71 3.27
N ALA A 91 -12.20 8.35 4.38
CA ALA A 91 -13.18 9.22 5.02
C ALA A 91 -12.57 10.48 5.64
N LEU A 92 -11.23 10.50 5.85
CA LEU A 92 -10.54 11.62 6.49
C LEU A 92 -10.06 12.70 5.49
N GLY A 93 -10.26 12.50 4.20
CA GLY A 93 -9.88 13.46 3.17
C GLY A 93 -9.52 12.80 1.84
N ASP A 94 -9.05 13.64 0.91
CA ASP A 94 -8.64 13.19 -0.42
C ASP A 94 -7.37 12.34 -0.34
N LEU A 95 -7.32 11.30 -1.16
CA LEU A 95 -6.17 10.43 -1.26
C LEU A 95 -5.24 10.92 -2.39
N PHE A 96 -3.92 10.88 -2.15
CA PHE A 96 -2.96 11.25 -3.18
C PHE A 96 -3.15 10.47 -4.49
N LEU A 97 -3.53 9.18 -4.40
CA LEU A 97 -3.76 8.35 -5.58
C LEU A 97 -4.96 8.81 -6.44
N GLU A 98 -5.91 9.57 -5.88
CA GLU A 98 -7.08 10.05 -6.64
C GLU A 98 -6.70 11.05 -7.73
N GLN A 99 -5.50 11.66 -7.67
CA GLN A 99 -4.96 12.50 -8.75
C GLN A 99 -4.79 11.72 -10.08
N TYR A 100 -4.68 10.40 -10.02
CA TYR A 100 -4.56 9.55 -11.21
C TYR A 100 -5.90 9.05 -11.73
N LEU A 101 -7.01 9.31 -11.01
CA LEU A 101 -8.34 8.80 -11.33
C LEU A 101 -9.22 9.88 -11.96
N ASP A 102 -10.25 9.46 -12.70
CA ASP A 102 -11.26 10.35 -13.28
C ASP A 102 -12.47 10.54 -12.36
N GLU A 103 -12.57 9.71 -11.33
CA GLU A 103 -13.64 9.68 -10.34
C GLU A 103 -13.09 9.37 -8.96
N PRO A 104 -13.76 9.71 -7.85
CA PRO A 104 -13.37 9.33 -6.51
C PRO A 104 -13.23 7.81 -6.36
N ILE A 105 -12.31 7.38 -5.51
CA ILE A 105 -11.95 5.96 -5.34
C ILE A 105 -13.14 5.08 -4.94
N GLU A 106 -14.02 5.58 -4.09
CA GLU A 106 -15.22 4.84 -3.67
C GLU A 106 -16.21 4.62 -4.83
N GLN A 107 -16.32 5.58 -5.76
CA GLN A 107 -17.17 5.45 -6.93
C GLN A 107 -16.59 4.42 -7.90
N LEU A 108 -15.28 4.48 -8.15
CA LEU A 108 -14.58 3.52 -8.99
C LEU A 108 -14.73 2.09 -8.44
N LEU A 109 -14.52 1.90 -7.14
CA LEU A 109 -14.69 0.59 -6.49
C LEU A 109 -16.13 0.11 -6.51
N SER A 110 -17.09 0.99 -6.18
CA SER A 110 -18.52 0.65 -6.19
C SER A 110 -18.97 0.17 -7.56
N ARG A 111 -18.51 0.84 -8.61
CA ARG A 111 -18.85 0.47 -9.99
C ARG A 111 -18.21 -0.87 -10.40
N GLN A 112 -16.97 -1.14 -10.00
CA GLN A 112 -16.28 -2.39 -10.35
C GLN A 112 -16.80 -3.61 -9.58
N LEU A 113 -17.30 -3.38 -8.35
CA LEU A 113 -17.78 -4.44 -7.47
C LEU A 113 -19.31 -4.60 -7.52
N GLU A 114 -19.99 -3.75 -8.32
CA GLU A 114 -21.45 -3.73 -8.46
C GLU A 114 -22.18 -3.61 -7.11
N ARG A 115 -21.55 -2.95 -6.13
CA ARG A 115 -22.13 -2.63 -4.82
C ARG A 115 -21.62 -1.29 -4.29
N GLU A 116 -22.40 -0.66 -3.43
CA GLU A 116 -21.97 0.59 -2.79
C GLU A 116 -20.81 0.35 -1.82
N ILE A 117 -19.75 1.14 -1.99
CA ILE A 117 -18.57 1.19 -1.12
C ILE A 117 -18.46 2.62 -0.60
N SER A 118 -18.42 2.77 0.71
CA SER A 118 -18.21 4.08 1.33
C SER A 118 -16.72 4.39 1.50
N ARG A 119 -16.37 5.68 1.57
CA ARG A 119 -14.98 6.10 1.86
C ARG A 119 -14.46 5.55 3.18
N ALA A 120 -15.34 5.35 4.19
CA ALA A 120 -14.96 4.80 5.48
C ALA A 120 -14.45 3.34 5.40
N GLU A 121 -14.86 2.60 4.38
CA GLU A 121 -14.42 1.22 4.15
C GLU A 121 -13.05 1.14 3.47
N ILE A 122 -12.49 2.27 2.99
CA ILE A 122 -11.27 2.30 2.18
C ILE A 122 -10.11 2.88 2.98
N THR A 123 -9.01 2.12 3.06
CA THR A 123 -7.75 2.59 3.64
C THR A 123 -6.66 2.59 2.58
N TYR A 124 -6.04 3.74 2.36
CA TYR A 124 -4.90 3.90 1.48
C TYR A 124 -3.60 3.52 2.21
N PHE A 125 -2.86 2.60 1.62
CA PHE A 125 -1.52 2.19 2.03
C PHE A 125 -0.50 2.90 1.14
N GLY A 126 0.40 3.67 1.75
CA GLY A 126 1.44 4.39 1.03
C GLY A 126 2.72 4.52 1.84
N ASN A 127 3.67 5.34 1.38
CA ASN A 127 4.96 5.54 2.04
C ASN A 127 5.71 4.22 2.38
N LEU A 128 5.50 3.14 1.60
CA LEU A 128 6.11 1.85 1.85
C LEU A 128 7.63 1.95 1.61
N ALA A 129 8.39 1.85 2.68
CA ALA A 129 9.84 1.99 2.68
C ALA A 129 10.51 0.84 3.44
N VAL A 130 11.58 0.30 2.89
CA VAL A 130 12.39 -0.76 3.52
C VAL A 130 13.87 -0.45 3.32
N ALA A 131 14.64 -0.47 4.40
CA ALA A 131 16.08 -0.17 4.37
C ALA A 131 16.88 -1.16 3.51
N ASN A 132 16.52 -2.44 3.59
CA ASN A 132 17.15 -3.50 2.82
C ASN A 132 16.08 -4.23 1.99
N PRO A 133 16.21 -4.28 0.65
CA PRO A 133 15.25 -4.98 -0.23
C PRO A 133 14.99 -6.45 0.16
N ARG A 134 15.93 -7.11 0.82
CA ARG A 134 15.75 -8.49 1.34
C ARG A 134 14.64 -8.56 2.39
N ASN A 135 14.36 -7.46 3.08
CA ASN A 135 13.31 -7.36 4.10
C ASN A 135 11.95 -6.94 3.52
N ALA A 136 11.81 -6.80 2.21
CA ALA A 136 10.53 -6.43 1.59
C ALA A 136 9.39 -7.39 1.95
N GLY A 137 9.70 -8.69 2.09
CA GLY A 137 8.72 -9.69 2.54
C GLY A 137 8.21 -9.45 3.97
N VAL A 138 9.07 -8.92 4.85
CA VAL A 138 8.70 -8.54 6.22
C VAL A 138 7.74 -7.36 6.19
N LEU A 139 8.06 -6.31 5.42
CA LEU A 139 7.17 -5.15 5.26
C LEU A 139 5.78 -5.60 4.77
N ILE A 140 5.72 -6.42 3.72
CA ILE A 140 4.46 -6.93 3.15
C ILE A 140 3.68 -7.75 4.19
N ALA A 141 4.34 -8.63 4.93
CA ALA A 141 3.71 -9.43 5.98
C ALA A 141 3.07 -8.55 7.06
N HIS A 142 3.76 -7.47 7.48
CA HIS A 142 3.23 -6.53 8.47
C HIS A 142 2.09 -5.67 7.91
N VAL A 143 2.12 -5.26 6.64
CA VAL A 143 1.00 -4.58 5.98
C VAL A 143 -0.24 -5.48 5.99
N ILE A 144 -0.10 -6.73 5.59
CA ILE A 144 -1.19 -7.72 5.61
C ILE A 144 -1.69 -7.95 7.03
N GLN A 145 -0.80 -8.21 7.99
CA GLN A 145 -1.16 -8.44 9.38
C GLN A 145 -1.88 -7.23 9.99
N HIS A 146 -1.43 -6.03 9.68
CA HIS A 146 -2.07 -4.79 10.14
C HIS A 146 -3.50 -4.66 9.58
N SER A 147 -3.69 -4.94 8.29
CA SER A 147 -5.02 -4.94 7.65
C SER A 147 -5.96 -5.95 8.31
N LEU A 148 -5.46 -7.15 8.63
CA LEU A 148 -6.21 -8.20 9.33
C LEU A 148 -6.60 -7.76 10.75
N ASN A 149 -5.66 -7.19 11.51
CA ASN A 149 -5.88 -6.77 12.89
C ASN A 149 -6.89 -5.62 12.99
N MET A 150 -6.87 -4.70 12.01
CA MET A 150 -7.83 -3.59 11.94
C MET A 150 -9.16 -3.99 11.28
N ASN A 151 -9.28 -5.21 10.79
CA ASN A 151 -10.48 -5.70 10.10
C ASN A 151 -10.90 -4.76 8.95
N LEU A 152 -9.94 -4.32 8.14
CA LEU A 152 -10.20 -3.37 7.05
C LEU A 152 -10.96 -4.07 5.92
N PRO A 153 -12.06 -3.48 5.41
CA PRO A 153 -12.78 -4.04 4.27
C PRO A 153 -11.99 -3.94 2.97
N TRP A 154 -11.42 -2.76 2.68
CA TRP A 154 -10.66 -2.50 1.46
C TRP A 154 -9.38 -1.73 1.73
N GLY A 155 -8.29 -2.23 1.18
CA GLY A 155 -7.06 -1.49 1.03
C GLY A 155 -6.92 -0.94 -0.39
N VAL A 156 -6.31 0.23 -0.57
CA VAL A 156 -5.89 0.73 -1.88
C VAL A 156 -4.43 1.16 -1.81
N ALA A 157 -3.70 1.00 -2.90
CA ALA A 157 -2.30 1.39 -2.96
C ALA A 157 -1.89 1.79 -4.38
N THR A 158 -0.82 2.59 -4.49
CA THR A 158 -0.08 2.75 -5.74
C THR A 158 1.09 1.80 -5.72
N ALA A 159 1.04 0.74 -6.52
CA ALA A 159 1.94 -0.40 -6.44
C ALA A 159 2.61 -0.71 -7.79
N HIS A 160 3.94 -0.74 -7.80
CA HIS A 160 4.68 -1.29 -8.93
C HIS A 160 4.64 -2.84 -8.92
N HIS A 161 4.99 -3.44 -10.03
CA HIS A 161 4.82 -4.89 -10.27
C HIS A 161 5.44 -5.80 -9.19
N SER A 162 6.63 -5.45 -8.67
CA SER A 162 7.25 -6.26 -7.61
C SER A 162 6.50 -6.21 -6.28
N LEU A 163 5.88 -5.07 -5.93
CA LEU A 163 5.01 -4.96 -4.75
C LEU A 163 3.73 -5.77 -4.94
N GLN A 164 3.10 -5.66 -6.13
CA GLN A 164 1.91 -6.45 -6.47
C GLN A 164 2.19 -7.95 -6.36
N ASN A 165 3.31 -8.42 -6.94
CA ASN A 165 3.72 -9.82 -6.84
C ASN A 165 3.98 -10.26 -5.39
N GLY A 166 4.52 -9.38 -4.56
CA GLY A 166 4.72 -9.64 -3.14
C GLY A 166 3.40 -9.83 -2.40
N LEU A 167 2.43 -8.97 -2.64
CA LEU A 167 1.08 -9.03 -2.07
C LEU A 167 0.35 -10.30 -2.52
N ILE A 168 0.36 -10.62 -3.82
CA ILE A 168 -0.25 -11.84 -4.36
C ILE A 168 0.39 -13.10 -3.74
N LYS A 169 1.72 -13.15 -3.64
CA LYS A 169 2.43 -14.23 -2.94
C LYS A 169 2.10 -14.29 -1.45
N GLY A 170 1.67 -13.15 -0.87
CA GLY A 170 1.13 -13.05 0.47
C GLY A 170 -0.28 -13.60 0.62
N GLY A 171 -0.92 -14.03 -0.47
CA GLY A 171 -2.29 -14.55 -0.48
C GLY A 171 -3.36 -13.45 -0.53
N VAL A 172 -2.99 -12.24 -0.96
CA VAL A 172 -3.90 -11.10 -1.04
C VAL A 172 -4.62 -11.09 -2.38
N ASP A 173 -5.94 -10.91 -2.37
CA ASP A 173 -6.74 -10.58 -3.56
C ASP A 173 -6.47 -9.16 -4.00
N LEU A 174 -5.93 -9.02 -5.19
CA LEU A 174 -5.51 -7.74 -5.73
C LEU A 174 -6.23 -7.46 -7.04
N PHE A 175 -6.86 -6.28 -7.11
CA PHE A 175 -7.64 -5.81 -8.26
C PHE A 175 -6.96 -4.56 -8.84
N PRO A 176 -6.37 -4.63 -10.05
CA PRO A 176 -5.89 -3.44 -10.73
C PRO A 176 -7.06 -2.50 -11.10
N LEU A 177 -6.94 -1.23 -10.75
CA LEU A 177 -7.97 -0.23 -10.98
C LEU A 177 -7.61 0.71 -12.13
N ALA A 178 -6.39 1.27 -12.10
CA ALA A 178 -5.92 2.25 -13.08
C ALA A 178 -4.39 2.30 -13.12
N MET A 179 -3.83 2.88 -14.19
CA MET A 179 -2.42 3.24 -14.24
C MET A 179 -2.19 4.54 -13.46
N ALA A 180 -1.14 4.58 -12.65
CA ALA A 180 -0.68 5.83 -12.04
C ALA A 180 0.11 6.65 -13.07
N ASN A 181 -0.62 7.30 -13.98
CA ASN A 181 -0.01 8.07 -15.07
C ASN A 181 0.59 9.38 -14.56
N PRO A 182 1.94 9.58 -14.64
CA PRO A 182 2.59 10.80 -14.17
C PRO A 182 2.16 12.07 -14.92
N GLU A 183 1.58 11.95 -16.11
CA GLU A 183 1.08 13.11 -16.88
C GLU A 183 -0.13 13.80 -16.20
N ARG A 184 -0.76 13.13 -15.25
CA ARG A 184 -1.85 13.68 -14.44
C ARG A 184 -1.35 14.57 -13.28
N LEU A 185 -0.07 14.51 -12.96
CA LEU A 185 0.56 15.37 -11.97
C LEU A 185 1.03 16.68 -12.63
N SER A 186 1.13 17.75 -11.84
CA SER A 186 1.86 18.94 -12.29
C SER A 186 3.30 18.62 -12.65
N PRO A 187 3.94 19.36 -13.57
CA PRO A 187 5.34 19.15 -13.91
C PRO A 187 6.27 19.20 -12.70
N GLU A 188 5.98 20.09 -11.74
CA GLU A 188 6.74 20.24 -10.50
C GLU A 188 6.61 19.01 -9.58
N GLU A 189 5.37 18.53 -9.40
CA GLU A 189 5.13 17.35 -8.58
C GLU A 189 5.76 16.10 -9.23
N ARG A 190 5.57 15.92 -10.54
CA ARG A 190 6.18 14.81 -11.28
C ARG A 190 7.71 14.79 -11.15
N ALA A 191 8.36 15.94 -11.20
CA ALA A 191 9.82 16.04 -11.08
C ALA A 191 10.34 15.51 -9.74
N LYS A 192 9.56 15.64 -8.65
CA LYS A 192 9.93 15.16 -7.32
C LYS A 192 10.02 13.63 -7.22
N TRP A 193 9.34 12.89 -8.10
CA TRP A 193 9.27 11.43 -8.03
C TRP A 193 10.45 10.70 -8.67
N GLY A 194 11.39 11.43 -9.31
CA GLY A 194 12.59 10.85 -9.91
C GLY A 194 12.27 9.73 -10.90
N SER A 195 12.78 8.52 -10.64
CA SER A 195 12.57 7.35 -11.51
C SER A 195 11.38 6.47 -11.12
N TYR A 196 10.56 6.85 -10.12
CA TYR A 196 9.47 6.02 -9.60
C TYR A 196 8.53 5.51 -10.70
N TYR A 197 8.10 6.39 -11.60
CA TYR A 197 7.17 6.03 -12.69
C TYR A 197 7.77 5.16 -13.79
N LYS A 198 9.11 5.00 -13.85
CA LYS A 198 9.73 4.04 -14.77
C LYS A 198 9.36 2.58 -14.42
N HIS A 199 8.87 2.35 -13.22
CA HIS A 199 8.38 1.05 -12.75
C HIS A 199 6.89 0.82 -13.02
N THR A 200 6.26 1.69 -13.85
CA THR A 200 4.85 1.59 -14.28
C THR A 200 3.89 1.24 -13.14
N PRO A 201 3.82 2.06 -12.07
CA PRO A 201 2.96 1.77 -10.94
C PRO A 201 1.48 1.82 -11.34
N GLN A 202 0.68 0.99 -10.69
CA GLN A 202 -0.76 0.93 -10.85
C GLN A 202 -1.44 1.22 -9.53
N ILE A 203 -2.62 1.80 -9.60
CA ILE A 203 -3.55 1.85 -8.48
C ILE A 203 -4.20 0.48 -8.40
N VAL A 204 -4.13 -0.11 -7.23
CA VAL A 204 -4.68 -1.43 -6.95
C VAL A 204 -5.59 -1.37 -5.74
N ALA A 205 -6.68 -2.14 -5.78
CA ALA A 205 -7.47 -2.45 -4.61
C ALA A 205 -7.10 -3.82 -4.06
N ILE A 206 -7.20 -3.94 -2.77
CA ILE A 206 -6.86 -5.11 -1.98
C ILE A 206 -8.09 -5.45 -1.15
N ARG A 207 -8.66 -6.63 -1.38
CA ARG A 207 -9.80 -7.08 -0.57
C ARG A 207 -9.33 -7.44 0.84
N GLY A 208 -9.98 -6.86 1.84
CA GLY A 208 -9.78 -7.19 3.23
C GLY A 208 -10.67 -8.34 3.71
N VAL A 209 -10.47 -8.77 4.94
CA VAL A 209 -11.24 -9.89 5.55
C VAL A 209 -12.65 -9.48 6.00
N ALA A 210 -12.90 -8.19 6.15
CA ALA A 210 -14.20 -7.68 6.57
C ALA A 210 -15.17 -7.44 5.41
N ASP A 211 -14.71 -7.63 4.16
CA ASP A 211 -15.58 -7.49 3.01
C ASP A 211 -16.55 -8.67 2.93
N PRO A 212 -17.87 -8.47 3.13
CA PRO A 212 -18.83 -9.55 2.94
C PRO A 212 -18.86 -9.92 1.46
N VAL A 213 -18.66 -11.18 1.18
CA VAL A 213 -18.71 -11.77 -0.18
C VAL A 213 -20.13 -11.68 -0.74
#